data_9f631b09c494b2ab0d47029ab9fb378c
#
_entry.id   9f631b09c494b2ab0d47029ab9fb378c
#
_cell.length_a   1.000
_cell.length_b   1.000
_cell.length_c   1.000
_cell.angle_alpha   90.00
_cell.angle_beta   90.00
_cell.angle_gamma   90.00
#
_symmetry.space_group_name_H-M   'P 1'
#
loop_
_entity.id
_entity.type
_entity.pdbx_description
1 polymer ?
#
loop_
_entity_poly.entity_id
_entity_poly.type
_entity_poly.pdbx_seq_one_letter_code
_entity_poly.pdbx_strand_id
1 'polypeptide(L)'
;MANLFDIGKSGLNSYRESLAITGQNIANINTDGYKRRGVELEELSSTKASVFENSQGSGMGVRIGTIRRAFDEFLLNKVRSATAYSESSSTFASSVSQIEDILLPGESNLGNALG
;
A
#
# COMPACT_ATOMS: atom_id res chain seq x y z
N MET A 1 -23.03 -2.80 32.09
CA MET A 1 -23.93 -2.08 31.18
C MET A 1 -23.16 -0.94 30.50
N ALA A 2 -23.07 -0.95 29.18
CA ALA A 2 -22.48 0.19 28.50
C ALA A 2 -23.37 1.42 28.68
N ASN A 3 -22.81 2.47 29.22
CA ASN A 3 -23.53 3.73 29.39
C ASN A 3 -23.59 4.46 28.05
N LEU A 4 -24.62 5.28 27.85
CA LEU A 4 -24.77 6.13 26.69
C LEU A 4 -23.49 7.00 26.45
N PHE A 5 -22.87 7.42 27.54
CA PHE A 5 -21.59 8.12 27.51
C PHE A 5 -20.44 7.29 26.93
N ASP A 6 -20.37 6.02 27.27
CA ASP A 6 -19.31 5.12 26.76
C ASP A 6 -19.50 4.88 25.26
N ILE A 7 -20.74 4.72 24.81
CA ILE A 7 -21.07 4.60 23.40
C ILE A 7 -20.70 5.87 22.63
N GLY A 8 -21.07 7.03 23.14
CA GLY A 8 -20.72 8.30 22.57
C GLY A 8 -19.21 8.54 22.54
N LYS A 9 -18.51 8.18 23.59
CA LYS A 9 -17.04 8.27 23.68
C LYS A 9 -16.36 7.35 22.67
N SER A 10 -16.83 6.13 22.51
CA SER A 10 -16.29 5.19 21.53
C SER A 10 -16.45 5.72 20.10
N GLY A 11 -17.60 6.30 19.78
CA GLY A 11 -17.86 6.95 18.51
C GLY A 11 -16.93 8.13 18.25
N LEU A 12 -16.77 9.02 19.22
CA LEU A 12 -15.87 10.17 19.12
C LEU A 12 -14.41 9.74 18.91
N ASN A 13 -13.95 8.75 19.66
CA ASN A 13 -12.59 8.25 19.52
C ASN A 13 -12.35 7.64 18.13
N SER A 14 -13.30 6.86 17.63
CA SER A 14 -13.22 6.26 16.29
C SER A 14 -13.20 7.32 15.19
N TYR A 15 -14.01 8.35 15.31
CA TYR A 15 -14.03 9.46 14.34
C TYR A 15 -12.76 10.31 14.41
N ARG A 16 -12.22 10.55 15.61
CA ARG A 16 -10.93 11.26 15.75
C ARG A 16 -9.80 10.50 15.07
N GLU A 17 -9.75 9.20 15.23
CA GLU A 17 -8.74 8.36 14.59
C GLU A 17 -8.95 8.32 13.07
N SER A 18 -10.20 8.22 12.60
CA SER A 18 -10.52 8.33 11.18
C SER A 18 -10.08 9.67 10.58
N LEU A 19 -10.27 10.74 11.33
CA LEU A 19 -9.83 12.07 10.92
C LEU A 19 -8.30 12.18 10.87
N ALA A 20 -7.60 11.57 11.81
CA ALA A 20 -6.14 11.51 11.80
C ALA A 20 -5.60 10.78 10.56
N ILE A 21 -6.23 9.66 10.19
CA ILE A 21 -5.87 8.90 8.98
C ILE A 21 -6.14 9.71 7.72
N THR A 22 -7.27 10.40 7.66
CA THR A 22 -7.59 11.34 6.57
C THR A 22 -6.53 12.45 6.47
N GLY A 23 -6.12 13.00 7.60
CA GLY A 23 -5.05 13.99 7.66
C GLY A 23 -3.72 13.45 7.13
N GLN A 24 -3.36 12.22 7.47
CA GLN A 24 -2.18 11.56 6.92
C GLN A 24 -2.28 11.35 5.41
N ASN A 25 -3.45 10.97 4.91
CA ASN A 25 -3.68 10.84 3.48
C ASN A 25 -3.49 12.17 2.74
N ILE A 26 -3.99 13.25 3.32
CA ILE A 26 -3.84 14.61 2.75
C ILE A 26 -2.38 15.06 2.81
N ALA A 27 -1.72 14.85 3.93
CA ALA A 27 -0.31 15.24 4.11
C ALA A 27 0.63 14.52 3.12
N ASN A 28 0.30 13.29 2.76
CA ASN A 28 1.11 12.44 1.88
C ASN A 28 0.59 12.37 0.43
N ILE A 29 -0.30 13.28 0.03
CA ILE A 29 -0.91 13.24 -1.31
C ILE A 29 0.13 13.30 -2.44
N ASN A 30 1.25 13.98 -2.20
CA ASN A 30 2.35 14.11 -3.15
C ASN A 30 3.57 13.23 -2.81
N THR A 31 3.43 12.32 -1.85
CA THR A 31 4.51 11.42 -1.47
C THR A 31 4.52 10.20 -2.39
N ASP A 32 5.64 9.98 -3.08
CA ASP A 32 5.81 8.83 -3.95
C ASP A 32 5.74 7.52 -3.16
N GLY A 33 4.99 6.56 -3.68
CA GLY A 33 4.84 5.25 -3.05
C GLY A 33 3.85 5.20 -1.88
N TYR A 34 3.29 6.33 -1.49
CA TYR A 34 2.28 6.35 -0.44
C TYR A 34 0.96 5.73 -0.94
N LYS A 35 0.41 4.82 -0.15
CA LYS A 35 -0.89 4.22 -0.40
C LYS A 35 -1.92 4.81 0.56
N ARG A 36 -3.01 5.33 0.00
CA ARG A 36 -4.13 5.85 0.78
C ARG A 36 -4.63 4.80 1.78
N ARG A 37 -4.87 5.22 3.01
CA ARG A 37 -5.43 4.38 4.07
C ARG A 37 -6.91 4.67 4.23
N GLY A 38 -7.71 3.64 4.38
CA GLY A 38 -9.12 3.72 4.72
C GLY A 38 -9.39 3.03 6.05
N VAL A 39 -10.44 3.47 6.73
CA VAL A 39 -10.84 2.93 8.02
C VAL A 39 -12.14 2.17 7.85
N GLU A 40 -12.20 0.95 8.37
CA GLU A 40 -13.45 0.22 8.54
C GLU A 40 -13.84 0.24 10.02
N LEU A 41 -15.04 0.71 10.28
CA LEU A 41 -15.60 0.76 11.62
C LEU A 41 -16.38 -0.53 11.87
N GLU A 42 -16.20 -1.09 13.05
CA GLU A 42 -16.91 -2.28 13.52
C GLU A 42 -17.72 -1.94 14.75
N GLU A 43 -18.90 -2.54 14.82
CA GLU A 43 -19.71 -2.47 16.02
C GLU A 43 -19.07 -3.30 17.15
N LEU A 44 -19.01 -2.70 18.33
CA LEU A 44 -18.67 -3.43 19.54
C LEU A 44 -19.88 -4.23 20.00
N SER A 45 -19.94 -5.52 19.65
CA SER A 45 -20.94 -6.44 20.19
C SER A 45 -20.38 -7.15 21.42
N SER A 46 -21.20 -7.31 22.44
CA SER A 46 -20.84 -8.12 23.59
C SER A 46 -20.92 -9.60 23.22
N THR A 47 -19.81 -10.20 22.88
CA THR A 47 -19.70 -11.62 22.54
C THR A 47 -19.73 -12.55 23.76
N LYS A 48 -20.13 -12.08 24.93
CA LYS A 48 -20.41 -12.93 26.08
C LYS A 48 -21.89 -13.27 26.18
N ALA A 49 -22.49 -13.70 25.09
CA ALA A 49 -23.77 -14.35 25.18
C ALA A 49 -23.52 -15.81 25.52
N SER A 50 -23.75 -16.18 26.78
CA SER A 50 -24.09 -17.54 27.07
C SER A 50 -25.38 -17.87 26.28
N VAL A 51 -25.42 -19.03 25.70
CA VAL A 51 -26.41 -19.52 24.71
C VAL A 51 -27.86 -19.42 25.17
N PHE A 52 -28.12 -18.87 26.36
CA PHE A 52 -29.42 -18.86 27.01
C PHE A 52 -30.03 -17.51 27.38
N GLU A 53 -29.32 -16.41 27.10
CA GLU A 53 -29.91 -15.11 27.32
C GLU A 53 -30.25 -14.44 26.00
N ASN A 54 -31.56 -14.33 25.74
CA ASN A 54 -32.15 -13.42 24.78
C ASN A 54 -31.84 -11.95 25.18
N SER A 55 -30.60 -11.64 25.41
CA SER A 55 -30.22 -10.26 25.53
C SER A 55 -30.23 -9.66 24.13
N GLN A 56 -31.24 -8.90 23.83
CA GLN A 56 -31.18 -7.86 22.81
C GLN A 56 -30.01 -6.98 23.21
N GLY A 57 -28.81 -7.43 22.86
CA GLY A 57 -27.61 -6.69 23.13
C GLY A 57 -27.62 -5.42 22.29
N SER A 58 -28.08 -4.35 22.92
CA SER A 58 -27.84 -3.04 22.34
C SER A 58 -26.33 -2.89 22.16
N GLY A 59 -25.91 -2.42 20.97
CA GLY A 59 -24.51 -2.24 20.63
C GLY A 59 -23.75 -1.46 21.70
N MET A 60 -22.53 -1.89 22.00
CA MET A 60 -21.66 -1.26 22.99
C MET A 60 -20.86 -0.10 22.42
N GLY A 61 -21.20 0.34 21.22
CA GLY A 61 -20.50 1.41 20.53
C GLY A 61 -19.76 0.94 19.28
N VAL A 62 -18.79 1.69 18.85
CA VAL A 62 -18.04 1.48 17.62
C VAL A 62 -16.54 1.52 17.89
N ARG A 63 -15.80 0.70 17.18
CA ARG A 63 -14.33 0.75 17.15
C ARG A 63 -13.81 0.71 15.72
N ILE A 64 -12.56 1.05 15.56
CA ILE A 64 -11.86 0.78 14.30
C ILE A 64 -11.48 -0.69 14.25
N GLY A 65 -12.09 -1.44 13.35
CA GLY A 65 -11.80 -2.85 13.13
C GLY A 65 -10.54 -3.04 12.32
N THR A 66 -10.45 -2.39 11.19
CA THR A 66 -9.35 -2.56 10.25
C THR A 66 -8.99 -1.25 9.58
N ILE A 67 -7.69 -1.00 9.44
CA ILE A 67 -7.16 0.05 8.60
C ILE A 67 -6.65 -0.63 7.32
N ARG A 68 -7.30 -0.34 6.21
CA ARG A 68 -6.90 -0.87 4.91
C ARG A 68 -6.14 0.15 4.10
N ARG A 69 -5.16 -0.32 3.37
CA ARG A 69 -4.50 0.46 2.33
C ARG A 69 -5.23 0.24 1.01
N ALA A 70 -5.40 1.30 0.23
CA ALA A 70 -5.83 1.18 -1.15
C ALA A 70 -4.68 0.57 -1.96
N PHE A 71 -4.69 -0.75 -2.08
CA PHE A 71 -3.60 -1.52 -2.63
C PHE A 71 -4.16 -2.54 -3.61
N ASP A 72 -3.72 -2.44 -4.85
CA ASP A 72 -4.00 -3.44 -5.86
C ASP A 72 -2.72 -4.25 -6.11
N GLU A 73 -2.69 -5.47 -5.54
CA GLU A 73 -1.55 -6.36 -5.64
C GLU A 73 -1.26 -6.78 -7.08
N PHE A 74 -2.30 -7.00 -7.86
CA PHE A 74 -2.16 -7.36 -9.27
C PHE A 74 -1.49 -6.23 -10.06
N LEU A 75 -1.97 -5.00 -9.86
CA LEU A 75 -1.41 -3.82 -10.53
C LEU A 75 0.03 -3.57 -10.11
N LEU A 76 0.34 -3.73 -8.82
CA LEU A 76 1.70 -3.59 -8.31
C LEU A 76 2.65 -4.62 -8.93
N ASN A 77 2.24 -5.88 -8.98
CA ASN A 77 3.03 -6.95 -9.61
C ASN A 77 3.25 -6.68 -11.09
N LYS A 78 2.24 -6.17 -11.77
CA LYS A 78 2.34 -5.76 -13.18
C LYS A 78 3.35 -4.62 -13.38
N VAL A 79 3.32 -3.62 -12.50
CA VAL A 79 4.29 -2.51 -12.53
C VAL A 79 5.70 -3.02 -12.25
N ARG A 80 5.88 -3.88 -11.26
CA ARG A 80 7.19 -4.48 -10.95
C ARG A 80 7.74 -5.30 -12.12
N SER A 81 6.90 -6.10 -12.76
CA SER A 81 7.30 -6.88 -13.93
C SER A 81 7.68 -5.99 -15.10
N ALA A 82 6.92 -4.93 -15.36
CA ALA A 82 7.21 -3.97 -16.43
C ALA A 82 8.50 -3.21 -16.16
N THR A 83 8.75 -2.80 -14.93
CA THR A 83 10.00 -2.14 -14.52
C THR A 83 11.20 -3.07 -14.67
N ALA A 84 11.08 -4.33 -14.21
CA ALA A 84 12.13 -5.33 -14.36
C ALA A 84 12.46 -5.60 -15.83
N TYR A 85 11.46 -5.70 -16.68
CA TYR A 85 11.65 -5.87 -18.11
C TYR A 85 12.33 -4.66 -18.74
N SER A 86 11.92 -3.44 -18.38
CA SER A 86 12.51 -2.21 -18.87
C SER A 86 13.98 -2.08 -18.47
N GLU A 87 14.32 -2.39 -17.21
CA GLU A 87 15.69 -2.38 -16.73
C GLU A 87 16.57 -3.44 -17.41
N SER A 88 16.02 -4.64 -17.61
CA SER A 88 16.70 -5.71 -18.35
C SER A 88 16.99 -5.31 -19.80
N SER A 89 16.02 -4.73 -20.49
CA SER A 89 16.20 -4.22 -21.86
C SER A 89 17.21 -3.11 -21.94
N SER A 90 17.21 -2.19 -20.99
CA SER A 90 18.17 -1.09 -20.90
C SER A 90 19.60 -1.62 -20.68
N THR A 91 19.77 -2.58 -19.79
CA THR A 91 21.06 -3.22 -19.53
C THR A 91 21.59 -3.97 -20.76
N PHE A 92 20.70 -4.70 -21.44
CA PHE A 92 21.04 -5.40 -22.67
C PHE A 92 21.48 -4.42 -23.77
N ALA A 93 20.73 -3.33 -23.99
CA ALA A 93 21.08 -2.30 -24.96
C ALA A 93 22.42 -1.65 -24.65
N SER A 94 22.70 -1.38 -23.38
CA SER A 94 23.98 -0.84 -22.91
C SER A 94 25.15 -1.82 -23.19
N SER A 95 24.96 -3.10 -22.94
CA SER A 95 25.96 -4.13 -23.22
C SER A 95 26.25 -4.28 -24.71
N VAL A 96 25.20 -4.27 -25.53
CA VAL A 96 25.33 -4.32 -27.00
C VAL A 96 26.05 -3.08 -27.51
N SER A 97 25.74 -1.90 -26.99
CA SER A 97 26.43 -0.65 -27.34
C SER A 97 27.93 -0.70 -27.03
N GLN A 98 28.32 -1.26 -25.91
CA GLN A 98 29.73 -1.48 -25.54
C GLN A 98 30.45 -2.43 -26.50
N ILE A 99 29.78 -3.50 -26.89
CA ILE A 99 30.30 -4.45 -27.90
C ILE A 99 30.47 -3.73 -29.26
N GLU A 100 29.49 -2.96 -29.67
CA GLU A 100 29.52 -2.20 -30.91
C GLU A 100 30.69 -1.22 -30.93
N ASP A 101 30.94 -0.49 -29.84
CA ASP A 101 32.08 0.44 -29.72
C ASP A 101 33.43 -0.28 -29.88
N ILE A 102 33.54 -1.53 -29.45
CA ILE A 102 34.75 -2.35 -29.59
C ILE A 102 34.89 -2.83 -31.05
N LEU A 103 33.81 -3.11 -31.75
CA LEU A 103 33.82 -3.68 -33.10
C LEU A 103 33.79 -2.62 -34.22
N LEU A 104 33.35 -1.40 -33.93
CA LEU A 104 33.35 -0.31 -34.92
C LEU A 104 34.75 0.15 -35.30
N PRO A 105 34.96 0.60 -36.56
CA PRO A 105 36.27 1.11 -36.98
C PRO A 105 36.66 2.33 -36.19
N GLY A 106 37.67 2.20 -35.38
CA GLY A 106 38.28 3.24 -34.56
C GLY A 106 39.65 2.84 -34.06
N GLU A 107 40.33 3.70 -33.34
CA GLU A 107 41.70 3.45 -32.88
C GLU A 107 41.85 2.32 -31.89
N SER A 108 40.76 1.94 -31.20
CA SER A 108 40.75 0.90 -30.19
C SER A 108 39.92 -0.31 -30.56
N ASN A 109 39.55 -0.46 -31.81
CA ASN A 109 38.76 -1.59 -32.26
C ASN A 109 39.58 -2.84 -32.57
N LEU A 110 38.87 -3.98 -32.64
CA LEU A 110 39.46 -5.26 -32.91
C LEU A 110 40.12 -5.33 -34.30
N GLY A 111 39.57 -4.60 -35.28
CA GLY A 111 40.10 -4.51 -36.62
C GLY A 111 41.50 -3.85 -36.67
N ASN A 112 41.70 -2.83 -35.91
CA ASN A 112 43.03 -2.17 -35.79
C ASN A 112 44.03 -3.05 -35.01
N ALA A 113 43.55 -3.84 -34.05
CA ALA A 113 44.40 -4.75 -33.31
C ALA A 113 44.86 -5.94 -34.14
N LEU A 114 44.10 -6.32 -35.16
CA LEU A 114 44.36 -7.46 -36.04
C LEU A 114 45.06 -7.07 -37.36
N GLY A 115 45.06 -5.82 -37.68
CA GLY A 115 45.76 -5.25 -38.84
C GLY A 115 47.15 -4.75 -38.50
#